data_1fa02185f6ab4977a206c760c2dd91e8
#
_entry.id   1fa02185f6ab4977a206c760c2dd91e8
#
_cell.length_a   1.000
_cell.length_b   1.000
_cell.length_c   1.000
_cell.angle_alpha   90.00
_cell.angle_beta   90.00
_cell.angle_gamma   90.00
#
_symmetry.space_group_name_H-M   'P 1'
#
loop_
_entity.id
_entity.type
_entity.pdbx_description
1 polymer ?
#
loop_
_entity_poly.entity_id
_entity_poly.type
_entity_poly.pdbx_seq_one_letter_code
_entity_poly.pdbx_strand_id
1 'polypeptide(L)'
;WQSFDADALLASVPPDVTVIGGLASAADRPGGNRLVLDDAVFSDGAVALVLPPGIGAVPLVAQGCRPVGDPFVVTGAEANLILTLGGQPALRRLQEVISSLPDDERQGNGLHVGIVIDENRSTFGTGDFLIRGVLGADRESGAVAIGARVEVGTTVQFQVRDAASAGRDLSSRLRHHRAKSAIVFTCNGRGSHLFGAPGHDAGQFVDRLGTTDVAGMHCAGEIGPVGGLHHLHGFTASALMLGTDDPLEDRGVPSTVAEVG
;
A
#
# COMPACT_ATOMS: atom_id res chain seq x y z
N TRP A 1 6.30 9.54 12.60
CA TRP A 1 6.08 9.22 11.18
C TRP A 1 5.84 10.48 10.34
N GLN A 2 5.25 11.53 10.90
CA GLN A 2 5.02 12.81 10.17
C GLN A 2 6.30 13.63 9.93
N SER A 3 7.38 13.36 10.65
CA SER A 3 8.65 14.08 10.54
C SER A 3 9.70 13.39 9.66
N PHE A 4 9.43 12.17 9.21
CA PHE A 4 10.35 11.38 8.38
C PHE A 4 9.91 11.35 6.92
N ASP A 5 10.80 11.80 6.02
CA ASP A 5 10.56 11.78 4.57
C ASP A 5 10.90 10.40 3.99
N ALA A 6 9.91 9.50 4.01
CA ALA A 6 10.07 8.16 3.49
C ALA A 6 10.21 8.15 1.96
N ASP A 7 9.57 9.08 1.25
CA ASP A 7 9.67 9.15 -0.22
C ASP A 7 11.07 9.56 -0.66
N ALA A 8 11.71 10.52 0.04
CA ALA A 8 13.10 10.87 -0.21
C ALA A 8 14.05 9.72 0.09
N LEU A 9 13.84 8.96 1.18
CA LEU A 9 14.60 7.75 1.47
C LEU A 9 14.48 6.74 0.33
N LEU A 10 13.26 6.39 -0.07
CA LEU A 10 12.99 5.39 -1.09
C LEU A 10 13.57 5.79 -2.46
N ALA A 11 13.53 7.08 -2.80
CA ALA A 11 14.16 7.61 -4.02
C ALA A 11 15.70 7.48 -4.02
N SER A 12 16.32 7.35 -2.85
CA SER A 12 17.78 7.15 -2.71
C SER A 12 18.22 5.69 -2.76
N VAL A 13 17.29 4.74 -2.68
CA VAL A 13 17.58 3.30 -2.70
C VAL A 13 17.92 2.86 -4.13
N PRO A 14 19.01 2.10 -4.34
CA PRO A 14 19.30 1.53 -5.64
C PRO A 14 18.16 0.65 -6.15
N PRO A 15 17.84 0.67 -7.46
CA PRO A 15 16.68 -0.03 -8.01
C PRO A 15 16.74 -1.57 -7.90
N ASP A 16 17.93 -2.12 -7.71
CA ASP A 16 18.18 -3.57 -7.49
C ASP A 16 18.06 -4.01 -6.03
N VAL A 17 17.85 -3.07 -5.11
CA VAL A 17 17.67 -3.34 -3.67
C VAL A 17 16.19 -3.34 -3.32
N THR A 18 15.66 -4.47 -2.90
CA THR A 18 14.28 -4.57 -2.40
C THR A 18 14.19 -4.06 -0.97
N VAL A 19 13.26 -3.14 -0.71
CA VAL A 19 12.98 -2.59 0.62
C VAL A 19 11.59 -3.01 1.08
N ILE A 20 11.52 -3.57 2.29
CA ILE A 20 10.28 -3.85 3.03
C ILE A 20 10.40 -3.19 4.39
N GLY A 21 9.35 -2.54 4.84
CA GLY A 21 9.38 -1.86 6.13
C GLY A 21 8.08 -1.15 6.47
N GLY A 22 8.16 -0.27 7.46
CA GLY A 22 7.02 0.53 7.89
C GLY A 22 7.40 1.68 8.81
N LEU A 23 6.56 2.70 8.81
CA LEU A 23 6.74 3.87 9.66
C LEU A 23 6.25 3.58 11.09
N ALA A 24 7.15 3.72 12.06
CA ALA A 24 6.82 3.57 13.48
C ALA A 24 5.75 4.60 13.89
N SER A 25 4.69 4.14 14.55
CA SER A 25 3.49 4.93 14.80
C SER A 25 2.90 4.75 16.20
N ALA A 26 3.71 4.29 17.16
CA ALA A 26 3.27 4.17 18.56
C ALA A 26 3.04 5.52 19.23
N ALA A 27 3.68 6.59 18.74
CA ALA A 27 3.52 7.94 19.23
C ALA A 27 2.88 8.85 18.18
N ASP A 28 2.13 9.82 18.66
CA ASP A 28 1.36 10.82 17.91
C ASP A 28 2.12 12.16 17.70
N ARG A 29 3.37 12.25 18.18
CA ARG A 29 4.20 13.46 18.13
C ARG A 29 5.59 13.16 17.60
N PRO A 30 6.25 14.12 16.92
CA PRO A 30 7.63 13.99 16.48
C PRO A 30 8.56 13.64 17.66
N GLY A 31 9.52 12.74 17.43
CA GLY A 31 10.47 12.25 18.43
C GLY A 31 9.85 11.38 19.55
N GLY A 32 8.58 10.99 19.43
CA GLY A 32 7.92 10.12 20.40
C GLY A 32 8.19 8.63 20.17
N ASN A 33 8.44 8.21 18.93
CA ASN A 33 8.83 6.85 18.62
C ASN A 33 10.28 6.57 19.02
N ARG A 34 10.63 5.30 19.13
CA ARG A 34 11.98 4.85 19.44
C ARG A 34 12.45 3.85 18.39
N LEU A 35 13.64 4.08 17.89
CA LEU A 35 14.38 3.19 17.00
C LEU A 35 15.57 2.64 17.79
N VAL A 36 15.83 1.37 17.68
CA VAL A 36 16.92 0.70 18.42
C VAL A 36 17.91 0.13 17.41
N LEU A 37 19.16 0.47 17.58
CA LEU A 37 20.27 -0.10 16.82
C LEU A 37 21.40 -0.43 17.81
N ASP A 38 21.74 -1.70 17.93
CA ASP A 38 22.65 -2.24 18.94
C ASP A 38 22.18 -1.80 20.35
N ASP A 39 23.04 -1.14 21.11
CA ASP A 39 22.76 -0.65 22.45
C ASP A 39 22.26 0.82 22.50
N ALA A 40 22.03 1.42 21.32
CA ALA A 40 21.61 2.82 21.21
C ALA A 40 20.13 2.95 20.87
N VAL A 41 19.50 4.02 21.41
CA VAL A 41 18.10 4.37 21.16
C VAL A 41 18.03 5.73 20.50
N PHE A 42 17.35 5.79 19.36
CA PHE A 42 17.16 6.99 18.55
C PHE A 42 15.70 7.42 18.54
N SER A 43 15.45 8.71 18.41
CA SER A 43 14.10 9.28 18.30
C SER A 43 13.78 9.81 16.92
N ASP A 44 14.72 9.74 15.99
CA ASP A 44 14.60 10.21 14.61
C ASP A 44 15.43 9.33 13.66
N GLY A 45 15.15 9.44 12.35
CA GLY A 45 15.84 8.69 11.31
C GLY A 45 15.18 7.36 10.95
N ALA A 46 15.98 6.42 10.46
CA ALA A 46 15.57 5.06 10.10
C ALA A 46 16.59 4.05 10.60
N VAL A 47 16.13 2.84 10.93
CA VAL A 47 16.96 1.67 11.20
C VAL A 47 16.63 0.62 10.16
N ALA A 48 17.65 0.06 9.54
CA ALA A 48 17.52 -0.96 8.51
C ALA A 48 18.43 -2.17 8.79
N LEU A 49 17.93 -3.35 8.44
CA LEU A 49 18.71 -4.57 8.35
C LEU A 49 18.94 -4.89 6.88
N VAL A 50 20.19 -4.98 6.48
CA VAL A 50 20.58 -5.41 5.13
C VAL A 50 20.80 -6.91 5.12
N LEU A 51 20.08 -7.62 4.28
CA LEU A 51 20.25 -9.07 4.10
C LEU A 51 21.23 -9.31 2.94
N PRO A 52 22.22 -10.23 3.14
CA PRO A 52 23.15 -10.56 2.07
C PRO A 52 22.47 -11.33 0.93
N PRO A 53 23.03 -11.31 -0.28
CA PRO A 53 22.57 -12.16 -1.38
C PRO A 53 22.55 -13.64 -1.00
N GLY A 54 21.58 -14.38 -1.57
CA GLY A 54 21.48 -15.83 -1.35
C GLY A 54 20.59 -16.23 -0.15
N ILE A 55 20.09 -15.28 0.65
CA ILE A 55 18.98 -15.57 1.55
C ILE A 55 17.70 -15.63 0.69
N GLY A 56 17.04 -16.78 0.70
CA GLY A 56 15.72 -16.92 0.07
C GLY A 56 14.73 -15.97 0.75
N ALA A 57 14.48 -14.82 0.14
CA ALA A 57 13.61 -13.78 0.66
C ALA A 57 12.65 -13.33 -0.43
N VAL A 58 11.35 -13.29 -0.14
CA VAL A 58 10.31 -12.88 -1.09
C VAL A 58 9.48 -11.77 -0.48
N PRO A 59 9.40 -10.59 -1.13
CA PRO A 59 8.55 -9.51 -0.69
C PRO A 59 7.08 -9.79 -1.08
N LEU A 60 6.16 -9.29 -0.26
CA LEU A 60 4.72 -9.35 -0.51
C LEU A 60 4.08 -8.04 -0.08
N VAL A 61 3.21 -7.48 -0.93
CA VAL A 61 2.38 -6.32 -0.60
C VAL A 61 0.92 -6.65 -0.90
N ALA A 62 0.07 -6.67 0.13
CA ALA A 62 -1.37 -6.88 0.02
C ALA A 62 -2.09 -5.56 0.33
N GLN A 63 -2.74 -4.97 -0.66
CA GLN A 63 -3.29 -3.61 -0.54
C GLN A 63 -4.62 -3.55 0.21
N GLY A 64 -5.47 -4.55 0.06
CA GLY A 64 -6.70 -4.68 0.83
C GLY A 64 -7.82 -3.71 0.49
N CYS A 65 -7.68 -2.95 -0.59
CA CYS A 65 -8.73 -2.13 -1.17
C CYS A 65 -9.13 -2.67 -2.54
N ARG A 66 -10.39 -2.50 -2.90
CA ARG A 66 -10.89 -2.85 -4.24
C ARG A 66 -11.37 -1.61 -4.99
N PRO A 67 -11.12 -1.52 -6.30
CA PRO A 67 -11.62 -0.43 -7.13
C PRO A 67 -13.15 -0.47 -7.23
N VAL A 68 -13.76 0.72 -7.28
CA VAL A 68 -15.19 0.95 -7.49
C VAL A 68 -15.42 2.08 -8.49
N GLY A 69 -16.49 1.98 -9.27
CA GLY A 69 -16.75 2.89 -10.38
C GLY A 69 -15.70 2.77 -11.50
N ASP A 70 -15.74 3.69 -12.44
CA ASP A 70 -14.80 3.77 -13.54
C ASP A 70 -13.51 4.50 -13.14
N PRO A 71 -12.37 4.24 -13.80
CA PRO A 71 -11.18 5.07 -13.67
C PRO A 71 -11.40 6.44 -14.32
N PHE A 72 -10.75 7.48 -13.77
CA PHE A 72 -10.81 8.85 -14.26
C PHE A 72 -9.42 9.41 -14.44
N VAL A 73 -9.23 10.19 -15.51
CA VAL A 73 -8.03 11.01 -15.66
C VAL A 73 -8.20 12.30 -14.85
N VAL A 74 -7.21 12.67 -14.07
CA VAL A 74 -7.11 13.95 -13.38
C VAL A 74 -6.91 15.04 -14.41
N THR A 75 -7.88 15.94 -14.56
CA THR A 75 -7.85 17.06 -15.53
C THR A 75 -7.59 18.41 -14.88
N GLY A 76 -7.58 18.49 -13.55
CA GLY A 76 -7.20 19.65 -12.78
C GLY A 76 -6.73 19.21 -11.39
N ALA A 77 -5.56 19.70 -10.97
CA ALA A 77 -4.96 19.41 -9.68
C ALA A 77 -4.13 20.57 -9.17
N GLU A 78 -4.03 20.69 -7.83
CA GLU A 78 -3.14 21.62 -7.14
C GLU A 78 -2.63 20.93 -5.86
N ALA A 79 -1.31 20.68 -5.80
CA ALA A 79 -0.67 19.95 -4.70
C ALA A 79 -1.36 18.61 -4.42
N ASN A 80 -2.05 18.47 -3.29
CA ASN A 80 -2.80 17.28 -2.90
C ASN A 80 -4.32 17.40 -3.15
N LEU A 81 -4.75 18.43 -3.88
CA LEU A 81 -6.15 18.65 -4.25
C LEU A 81 -6.40 18.15 -5.67
N ILE A 82 -7.37 17.28 -5.82
CA ILE A 82 -7.96 16.94 -7.12
C ILE A 82 -9.12 17.90 -7.37
N LEU A 83 -8.97 18.77 -8.36
CA LEU A 83 -9.97 19.76 -8.70
C LEU A 83 -11.03 19.16 -9.64
N THR A 84 -10.56 18.50 -10.72
CA THR A 84 -11.45 17.90 -11.72
C THR A 84 -10.99 16.52 -12.16
N LEU A 85 -11.97 15.65 -12.43
CA LEU A 85 -11.81 14.29 -12.94
C LEU A 85 -12.63 14.16 -14.23
N GLY A 86 -11.95 13.90 -15.36
CA GLY A 86 -12.60 13.84 -16.68
C GLY A 86 -13.39 15.11 -17.01
N GLY A 87 -12.84 16.28 -16.66
CA GLY A 87 -13.46 17.59 -16.91
C GLY A 87 -14.65 17.95 -16.00
N GLN A 88 -14.94 17.16 -14.96
CA GLN A 88 -16.00 17.45 -13.99
C GLN A 88 -15.41 17.65 -12.59
N PRO A 89 -16.04 18.44 -11.71
CA PRO A 89 -15.59 18.60 -10.33
C PRO A 89 -15.37 17.24 -9.64
N ALA A 90 -14.22 17.08 -8.95
CA ALA A 90 -13.85 15.81 -8.33
C ALA A 90 -14.86 15.35 -7.28
N LEU A 91 -15.42 16.27 -6.49
CA LEU A 91 -16.46 15.99 -5.50
C LEU A 91 -17.73 15.43 -6.15
N ARG A 92 -18.10 15.93 -7.34
CA ARG A 92 -19.25 15.40 -8.08
C ARG A 92 -19.02 13.93 -8.47
N ARG A 93 -17.85 13.62 -9.03
CA ARG A 93 -17.48 12.22 -9.36
C ARG A 93 -17.47 11.31 -8.14
N LEU A 94 -16.94 11.81 -7.02
CA LEU A 94 -16.97 11.10 -5.74
C LEU A 94 -18.42 10.80 -5.31
N GLN A 95 -19.32 11.77 -5.38
CA GLN A 95 -20.73 11.61 -5.03
C GLN A 95 -21.48 10.64 -5.96
N GLU A 96 -21.21 10.68 -7.26
CA GLU A 96 -21.75 9.73 -8.25
C GLU A 96 -21.35 8.30 -7.89
N VAL A 97 -20.07 8.05 -7.57
CA VAL A 97 -19.59 6.73 -7.16
C VAL A 97 -20.20 6.29 -5.83
N ILE A 98 -20.23 7.16 -4.81
CA ILE A 98 -20.89 6.85 -3.52
C ILE A 98 -22.35 6.44 -3.74
N SER A 99 -23.07 7.18 -4.60
CA SER A 99 -24.49 6.91 -4.84
C SER A 99 -24.74 5.58 -5.55
N SER A 100 -23.76 5.07 -6.27
CA SER A 100 -23.82 3.77 -6.96
C SER A 100 -23.49 2.57 -6.07
N LEU A 101 -22.89 2.81 -4.88
CA LEU A 101 -22.54 1.74 -3.96
C LEU A 101 -23.77 1.18 -3.24
N PRO A 102 -23.75 -0.11 -2.85
CA PRO A 102 -24.71 -0.69 -1.91
C PRO A 102 -24.75 0.08 -0.57
N ASP A 103 -25.90 0.05 0.12
CA ASP A 103 -26.10 0.84 1.34
C ASP A 103 -25.15 0.48 2.48
N ASP A 104 -24.79 -0.77 2.62
CA ASP A 104 -23.84 -1.27 3.60
C ASP A 104 -22.40 -0.78 3.32
N GLU A 105 -22.04 -0.60 2.07
CA GLU A 105 -20.74 -0.05 1.68
C GLU A 105 -20.66 1.47 1.81
N ARG A 106 -21.79 2.18 1.61
CA ARG A 106 -21.86 3.66 1.79
C ARG A 106 -21.61 4.08 3.24
N GLN A 107 -22.01 3.26 4.20
CA GLN A 107 -21.84 3.51 5.64
C GLN A 107 -20.52 2.96 6.18
N GLY A 108 -19.76 2.26 5.35
CA GLY A 108 -18.53 1.58 5.73
C GLY A 108 -17.29 2.49 5.82
N ASN A 109 -16.14 1.89 5.86
CA ASN A 109 -14.81 2.43 6.24
C ASN A 109 -14.19 3.49 5.30
N GLY A 110 -15.02 4.33 4.66
CA GLY A 110 -14.58 5.45 3.86
C GLY A 110 -14.13 5.07 2.44
N LEU A 111 -14.29 6.03 1.54
CA LEU A 111 -13.74 5.97 0.20
C LEU A 111 -12.29 6.44 0.22
N HIS A 112 -11.49 5.79 -0.58
CA HIS A 112 -10.10 6.14 -0.85
C HIS A 112 -9.94 6.44 -2.34
N VAL A 113 -8.79 7.01 -2.70
CA VAL A 113 -8.40 7.20 -4.09
C VAL A 113 -7.20 6.29 -4.37
N GLY A 114 -7.32 5.45 -5.37
CA GLY A 114 -6.21 4.68 -5.94
C GLY A 114 -5.59 5.47 -7.08
N ILE A 115 -4.31 5.76 -7.00
CA ILE A 115 -3.50 6.34 -8.06
C ILE A 115 -2.91 5.17 -8.85
N VAL A 116 -3.14 5.12 -10.15
CA VAL A 116 -2.63 4.05 -11.01
C VAL A 116 -1.09 4.07 -11.00
N ILE A 117 -0.48 2.88 -10.86
CA ILE A 117 0.99 2.74 -10.84
C ILE A 117 1.55 2.61 -12.26
N ASP A 118 0.85 1.89 -13.14
CA ASP A 118 1.28 1.68 -14.54
C ASP A 118 0.18 2.16 -15.49
N GLU A 119 0.38 3.36 -16.04
CA GLU A 119 -0.55 4.02 -16.97
C GLU A 119 -0.64 3.33 -18.35
N ASN A 120 0.25 2.37 -18.66
CA ASN A 120 0.23 1.64 -19.93
C ASN A 120 -0.80 0.50 -19.94
N ARG A 121 -1.43 0.20 -18.82
CA ARG A 121 -2.45 -0.86 -18.73
C ARG A 121 -3.81 -0.35 -19.16
N SER A 122 -4.55 -1.19 -19.87
CA SER A 122 -5.92 -0.88 -20.33
C SER A 122 -7.01 -1.21 -19.29
N THR A 123 -6.68 -2.03 -18.29
CA THR A 123 -7.60 -2.44 -17.22
C THR A 123 -6.85 -2.51 -15.89
N PHE A 124 -7.53 -2.13 -14.82
CA PHE A 124 -6.96 -2.05 -13.48
C PHE A 124 -7.73 -2.94 -12.51
N GLY A 125 -7.00 -3.64 -11.65
CA GLY A 125 -7.53 -4.50 -10.59
C GLY A 125 -6.90 -4.21 -9.24
N THR A 126 -7.25 -5.00 -8.23
CA THR A 126 -6.62 -4.93 -6.91
C THR A 126 -5.10 -5.13 -7.05
N GLY A 127 -4.32 -4.19 -6.52
CA GLY A 127 -2.86 -4.23 -6.59
C GLY A 127 -2.24 -3.30 -7.63
N ASP A 128 -3.02 -2.67 -8.51
CA ASP A 128 -2.52 -1.77 -9.56
C ASP A 128 -2.48 -0.30 -9.14
N PHE A 129 -2.75 -0.01 -7.86
CA PHE A 129 -2.93 1.34 -7.35
C PHE A 129 -2.05 1.65 -6.13
N LEU A 130 -1.65 2.90 -6.00
CA LEU A 130 -1.24 3.48 -4.72
C LEU A 130 -2.46 4.05 -4.02
N ILE A 131 -2.85 3.46 -2.89
CA ILE A 131 -4.06 3.86 -2.17
C ILE A 131 -3.76 5.07 -1.30
N ARG A 132 -4.61 6.09 -1.39
CA ARG A 132 -4.52 7.34 -0.62
C ARG A 132 -5.85 7.65 0.05
N GLY A 133 -5.80 8.03 1.31
CA GLY A 133 -6.98 8.46 2.05
C GLY A 133 -7.56 9.74 1.46
N VAL A 134 -8.88 9.84 1.41
CA VAL A 134 -9.59 11.10 1.21
C VAL A 134 -9.52 11.87 2.53
N LEU A 135 -8.88 13.04 2.53
CA LEU A 135 -8.70 13.88 3.72
C LEU A 135 -9.85 14.87 3.93
N GLY A 136 -10.58 15.17 2.87
CA GLY A 136 -11.72 16.07 2.88
C GLY A 136 -12.14 16.46 1.48
N ALA A 137 -13.22 17.24 1.41
CA ALA A 137 -13.72 17.82 0.17
C ALA A 137 -14.29 19.22 0.42
N ASP A 138 -14.04 20.12 -0.49
CA ASP A 138 -14.59 21.46 -0.48
C ASP A 138 -15.84 21.54 -1.39
N ARG A 139 -16.94 21.96 -0.81
CA ARG A 139 -18.24 22.05 -1.52
C ARG A 139 -18.31 23.24 -2.47
N GLU A 140 -17.55 24.30 -2.23
CA GLU A 140 -17.58 25.51 -3.04
C GLU A 140 -16.78 25.31 -4.34
N SER A 141 -15.55 24.83 -4.24
CA SER A 141 -14.71 24.55 -5.40
C SER A 141 -14.97 23.19 -6.05
N GLY A 142 -15.60 22.26 -5.32
CA GLY A 142 -15.77 20.86 -5.75
C GLY A 142 -14.49 20.05 -5.71
N ALA A 143 -13.45 20.53 -5.02
CA ALA A 143 -12.18 19.83 -4.89
C ALA A 143 -12.23 18.71 -3.84
N VAL A 144 -11.40 17.68 -4.03
CA VAL A 144 -11.18 16.57 -3.09
C VAL A 144 -9.71 16.55 -2.69
N ALA A 145 -9.43 16.63 -1.39
CA ALA A 145 -8.09 16.53 -0.83
C ALA A 145 -7.75 15.05 -0.57
N ILE A 146 -6.57 14.62 -0.97
CA ILE A 146 -6.06 13.27 -0.75
C ILE A 146 -4.71 13.28 -0.02
N GLY A 147 -4.28 12.13 0.51
CA GLY A 147 -3.04 11.98 1.28
C GLY A 147 -1.77 11.89 0.41
N ALA A 148 -1.73 12.49 -0.78
CA ALA A 148 -0.56 12.58 -1.62
C ALA A 148 -0.68 13.74 -2.62
N ARG A 149 0.44 14.17 -3.18
CA ARG A 149 0.43 15.04 -4.36
C ARG A 149 -0.09 14.26 -5.57
N VAL A 150 -0.79 14.95 -6.44
CA VAL A 150 -1.34 14.38 -7.68
C VAL A 150 -1.15 15.36 -8.82
N GLU A 151 -0.87 14.87 -10.02
CA GLU A 151 -0.61 15.68 -11.20
C GLU A 151 -1.73 15.52 -12.22
N VAL A 152 -1.90 16.54 -13.05
CA VAL A 152 -2.81 16.45 -14.21
C VAL A 152 -2.28 15.40 -15.18
N GLY A 153 -3.17 14.55 -15.70
CA GLY A 153 -2.85 13.42 -16.56
C GLY A 153 -2.78 12.09 -15.84
N THR A 154 -2.65 12.07 -14.50
CA THR A 154 -2.66 10.84 -13.70
C THR A 154 -4.03 10.18 -13.76
N THR A 155 -4.06 8.86 -13.91
CA THR A 155 -5.29 8.07 -13.79
C THR A 155 -5.54 7.69 -12.34
N VAL A 156 -6.75 7.91 -11.88
CA VAL A 156 -7.20 7.54 -10.53
C VAL A 156 -8.50 6.75 -10.59
N GLN A 157 -8.73 5.89 -9.60
CA GLN A 157 -10.01 5.20 -9.42
C GLN A 157 -10.37 5.19 -7.93
N PHE A 158 -11.65 5.40 -7.63
CA PHE A 158 -12.10 5.31 -6.24
C PHE A 158 -11.98 3.88 -5.72
N GLN A 159 -11.72 3.76 -4.43
CA GLN A 159 -11.45 2.48 -3.79
C GLN A 159 -12.31 2.35 -2.53
N VAL A 160 -12.83 1.18 -2.29
CA VAL A 160 -13.50 0.81 -1.04
C VAL A 160 -12.63 -0.16 -0.27
N ARG A 161 -12.55 0.07 1.03
CA ARG A 161 -11.88 -0.82 1.97
C ARG A 161 -12.91 -1.57 2.80
N ASP A 162 -12.90 -2.89 2.69
CA ASP A 162 -13.70 -3.76 3.53
C ASP A 162 -12.87 -4.98 4.02
N ALA A 163 -13.27 -5.55 5.15
CA ALA A 163 -12.56 -6.66 5.78
C ALA A 163 -12.45 -7.89 4.87
N ALA A 164 -13.52 -8.20 4.14
CA ALA A 164 -13.57 -9.37 3.28
C ALA A 164 -12.61 -9.25 2.10
N SER A 165 -12.57 -8.08 1.44
CA SER A 165 -11.65 -7.83 0.33
C SER A 165 -10.20 -7.81 0.81
N ALA A 166 -9.92 -7.16 1.95
CA ALA A 166 -8.58 -7.11 2.54
C ALA A 166 -8.07 -8.51 2.93
N GLY A 167 -8.92 -9.34 3.52
CA GLY A 167 -8.57 -10.71 3.88
C GLY A 167 -8.39 -11.61 2.66
N ARG A 168 -9.24 -11.48 1.64
CA ARG A 168 -9.10 -12.25 0.39
C ARG A 168 -7.83 -11.89 -0.39
N ASP A 169 -7.49 -10.62 -0.51
CA ASP A 169 -6.27 -10.19 -1.19
C ASP A 169 -5.03 -10.79 -0.52
N LEU A 170 -4.89 -10.63 0.80
CA LEU A 170 -3.78 -11.21 1.56
C LEU A 170 -3.72 -12.74 1.41
N SER A 171 -4.85 -13.43 1.62
CA SER A 171 -4.93 -14.88 1.50
C SER A 171 -4.57 -15.37 0.09
N SER A 172 -5.01 -14.67 -0.93
CA SER A 172 -4.74 -14.99 -2.33
C SER A 172 -3.26 -14.88 -2.67
N ARG A 173 -2.61 -13.82 -2.19
CA ARG A 173 -1.17 -13.59 -2.39
C ARG A 173 -0.31 -14.61 -1.66
N LEU A 174 -0.71 -15.01 -0.44
CA LEU A 174 0.02 -16.02 0.34
C LEU A 174 -0.16 -17.45 -0.18
N ARG A 175 -1.16 -17.73 -1.03
CA ARG A 175 -1.58 -19.09 -1.40
C ARG A 175 -0.47 -20.00 -1.91
N HIS A 176 0.47 -19.43 -2.66
CA HIS A 176 1.52 -20.20 -3.33
C HIS A 176 2.90 -20.08 -2.67
N HIS A 177 2.94 -19.44 -1.51
CA HIS A 177 4.19 -19.25 -0.78
C HIS A 177 4.33 -20.26 0.35
N ARG A 178 5.57 -20.64 0.60
CA ARG A 178 6.03 -21.33 1.81
C ARG A 178 7.28 -20.60 2.30
N ALA A 179 7.39 -20.39 3.59
CA ALA A 179 8.54 -19.71 4.17
C ALA A 179 8.80 -20.26 5.56
N LYS A 180 10.05 -20.17 6.00
CA LYS A 180 10.44 -20.57 7.37
C LYS A 180 10.03 -19.51 8.39
N SER A 181 10.05 -18.24 7.98
CA SER A 181 9.62 -17.12 8.81
C SER A 181 9.15 -15.93 7.98
N ALA A 182 8.50 -14.96 8.62
CA ALA A 182 8.10 -13.71 7.98
C ALA A 182 8.23 -12.51 8.93
N ILE A 183 8.62 -11.36 8.36
CA ILE A 183 8.54 -10.06 9.02
C ILE A 183 7.42 -9.28 8.35
N VAL A 184 6.45 -8.80 9.13
CA VAL A 184 5.20 -8.22 8.64
C VAL A 184 5.04 -6.79 9.15
N PHE A 185 4.79 -5.87 8.23
CA PHE A 185 4.45 -4.48 8.49
C PHE A 185 3.02 -4.25 8.01
N THR A 186 2.09 -4.09 8.95
CA THR A 186 0.67 -3.98 8.64
C THR A 186 0.13 -2.62 9.07
N CYS A 187 -0.76 -2.05 8.27
CA CYS A 187 -1.33 -0.75 8.54
C CYS A 187 -2.08 -0.72 9.89
N ASN A 188 -1.93 0.35 10.64
CA ASN A 188 -2.75 0.62 11.84
C ASN A 188 -4.25 0.46 11.54
N GLY A 189 -4.64 0.75 10.31
CA GLY A 189 -5.99 0.58 9.81
C GLY A 189 -6.44 -0.88 9.66
N ARG A 190 -5.56 -1.88 9.74
CA ARG A 190 -5.86 -3.33 9.57
C ARG A 190 -6.01 -4.07 10.89
N GLY A 191 -6.35 -3.38 11.96
CA GLY A 191 -6.57 -3.96 13.27
C GLY A 191 -7.99 -4.46 13.52
N SER A 192 -8.32 -4.63 14.80
CA SER A 192 -9.62 -5.16 15.27
C SER A 192 -10.82 -4.35 14.77
N HIS A 193 -10.67 -3.06 14.54
CA HIS A 193 -11.76 -2.22 14.03
C HIS A 193 -12.12 -2.52 12.57
N LEU A 194 -11.20 -3.07 11.77
CA LEU A 194 -11.51 -3.53 10.41
C LEU A 194 -12.03 -4.97 10.43
N PHE A 195 -11.32 -5.87 11.12
CA PHE A 195 -11.59 -7.31 11.04
C PHE A 195 -12.47 -7.85 12.17
N GLY A 196 -12.82 -7.03 13.16
CA GLY A 196 -13.61 -7.46 14.32
C GLY A 196 -12.83 -8.28 15.36
N ALA A 197 -11.60 -8.69 15.06
CA ALA A 197 -10.74 -9.47 15.93
C ALA A 197 -9.27 -9.04 15.80
N PRO A 198 -8.45 -9.17 16.87
CA PRO A 198 -7.02 -8.88 16.80
C PRO A 198 -6.27 -9.98 16.03
N GLY A 199 -5.10 -9.62 15.49
CA GLY A 199 -4.15 -10.58 14.92
C GLY A 199 -4.57 -11.21 13.59
N HIS A 200 -5.57 -10.69 12.89
CA HIS A 200 -6.06 -11.25 11.64
C HIS A 200 -4.95 -11.47 10.59
N ASP A 201 -4.15 -10.45 10.31
CA ASP A 201 -3.08 -10.55 9.31
C ASP A 201 -2.00 -11.55 9.76
N ALA A 202 -1.53 -11.46 11.01
CA ALA A 202 -0.56 -12.40 11.55
C ALA A 202 -1.07 -13.85 11.50
N GLY A 203 -2.34 -14.09 11.83
CA GLY A 203 -2.97 -15.40 11.71
C GLY A 203 -2.96 -15.92 10.28
N GLN A 204 -3.27 -15.08 9.30
CA GLN A 204 -3.19 -15.48 7.89
C GLN A 204 -1.77 -15.86 7.45
N PHE A 205 -0.75 -15.12 7.90
CA PHE A 205 0.64 -15.50 7.63
C PHE A 205 0.99 -16.85 8.25
N VAL A 206 0.67 -17.06 9.52
CA VAL A 206 0.91 -18.33 10.23
C VAL A 206 0.23 -19.49 9.49
N ASP A 207 -1.06 -19.38 9.21
CA ASP A 207 -1.85 -20.43 8.60
C ASP A 207 -1.40 -20.75 7.16
N ARG A 208 -1.08 -19.72 6.37
CA ARG A 208 -0.75 -19.90 4.96
C ARG A 208 0.70 -20.31 4.70
N LEU A 209 1.63 -19.78 5.46
CA LEU A 209 3.05 -20.14 5.33
C LEU A 209 3.36 -21.46 6.02
N GLY A 210 2.56 -21.88 6.99
CA GLY A 210 2.78 -23.10 7.78
C GLY A 210 3.92 -22.95 8.79
N THR A 211 4.11 -21.73 9.32
CA THR A 211 5.12 -21.42 10.34
C THR A 211 4.56 -20.48 11.39
N THR A 212 5.02 -20.63 12.63
CA THR A 212 4.72 -19.71 13.75
C THR A 212 5.76 -18.60 13.90
N ASP A 213 6.84 -18.64 13.13
CA ASP A 213 7.95 -17.68 13.21
C ASP A 213 7.59 -16.42 12.40
N VAL A 214 6.56 -15.72 12.87
CA VAL A 214 6.06 -14.48 12.29
C VAL A 214 6.19 -13.37 13.31
N ALA A 215 6.92 -12.32 12.95
CA ALA A 215 7.08 -11.11 13.76
C ALA A 215 6.74 -9.87 12.94
N GLY A 216 6.43 -8.77 13.60
CA GLY A 216 6.14 -7.53 12.89
C GLY A 216 5.54 -6.46 13.76
N MET A 217 5.03 -5.42 13.11
CA MET A 217 4.41 -4.30 13.81
C MET A 217 3.28 -3.66 13.00
N HIS A 218 2.40 -2.96 13.68
CA HIS A 218 1.47 -2.02 13.07
C HIS A 218 2.17 -0.70 12.71
N CYS A 219 1.87 -0.15 11.54
CA CYS A 219 2.55 1.00 10.95
C CYS A 219 1.56 2.11 10.57
N ALA A 220 2.07 3.34 10.49
CA ALA A 220 1.34 4.49 9.93
C ALA A 220 1.56 4.66 8.41
N GLY A 221 2.34 3.78 7.81
CA GLY A 221 2.60 3.65 6.39
C GLY A 221 3.53 2.46 6.19
N GLU A 222 3.26 1.64 5.20
CA GLU A 222 3.99 0.42 4.89
C GLU A 222 4.89 0.65 3.68
N ILE A 223 6.10 0.11 3.71
CA ILE A 223 7.06 0.22 2.61
C ILE A 223 7.13 -1.14 1.91
N GLY A 224 7.03 -1.12 0.58
CA GLY A 224 7.17 -2.33 -0.21
C GLY A 224 7.15 -2.07 -1.72
N PRO A 225 7.59 -3.06 -2.52
CA PRO A 225 7.64 -2.94 -3.97
C PRO A 225 6.28 -3.23 -4.61
N VAL A 226 5.90 -2.40 -5.57
CA VAL A 226 4.81 -2.66 -6.52
C VAL A 226 5.23 -2.15 -7.89
N GLY A 227 4.99 -2.93 -8.95
CA GLY A 227 5.39 -2.54 -10.30
C GLY A 227 6.91 -2.35 -10.50
N GLY A 228 7.73 -3.02 -9.66
CA GLY A 228 9.19 -2.90 -9.71
C GLY A 228 9.77 -1.65 -9.04
N LEU A 229 8.93 -0.81 -8.44
CA LEU A 229 9.32 0.38 -7.70
C LEU A 229 8.92 0.28 -6.23
N HIS A 230 9.65 0.98 -5.36
CA HIS A 230 9.33 1.05 -3.94
C HIS A 230 8.37 2.20 -3.67
N HIS A 231 7.38 1.93 -2.83
CA HIS A 231 6.38 2.92 -2.48
C HIS A 231 6.11 2.93 -0.98
N LEU A 232 5.74 4.10 -0.48
CA LEU A 232 5.06 4.23 0.80
C LEU A 232 3.56 3.97 0.55
N HIS A 233 3.07 2.91 1.13
CA HIS A 233 1.67 2.49 1.04
C HIS A 233 0.85 2.95 2.23
N GLY A 234 -0.47 2.93 2.07
CA GLY A 234 -1.43 3.00 3.16
C GLY A 234 -2.45 1.87 3.04
N PHE A 235 -2.97 1.43 4.17
CA PHE A 235 -4.00 0.37 4.26
C PHE A 235 -3.53 -1.02 3.82
N THR A 236 -2.23 -1.27 3.74
CA THR A 236 -1.62 -2.50 3.23
C THR A 236 -1.14 -3.42 4.36
N ALA A 237 -0.81 -4.65 3.98
CA ALA A 237 0.11 -5.51 4.70
C ALA A 237 1.31 -5.74 3.78
N SER A 238 2.49 -5.29 4.20
CA SER A 238 3.77 -5.47 3.53
C SER A 238 4.60 -6.47 4.33
N ALA A 239 5.22 -7.44 3.68
CA ALA A 239 5.95 -8.48 4.37
C ALA A 239 7.20 -8.93 3.61
N LEU A 240 8.18 -9.41 4.35
CA LEU A 240 9.32 -10.14 3.83
C LEU A 240 9.24 -11.58 4.35
N MET A 241 9.04 -12.52 3.44
CA MET A 241 9.04 -13.95 3.73
C MET A 241 10.47 -14.48 3.55
N LEU A 242 10.97 -15.23 4.54
CA LEU A 242 12.37 -15.69 4.61
C LEU A 242 12.45 -17.21 4.59
N GLY A 243 13.56 -17.74 4.02
CA GLY A 243 13.77 -19.18 3.89
C GLY A 243 12.74 -19.80 2.94
N THR A 244 12.38 -19.09 1.88
CA THR A 244 11.59 -19.60 0.78
C THR A 244 12.49 -20.46 -0.12
N ASP A 245 11.93 -21.53 -0.68
CA ASP A 245 12.62 -22.34 -1.70
C ASP A 245 12.61 -21.64 -3.08
N ASP A 246 12.00 -20.47 -3.16
CA ASP A 246 11.84 -19.65 -4.37
C ASP A 246 12.88 -18.52 -4.30
N PRO A 247 13.96 -18.55 -5.08
CA PRO A 247 14.91 -17.45 -5.13
C PRO A 247 14.21 -16.20 -5.70
N LEU A 248 14.72 -15.00 -5.36
CA LEU A 248 14.27 -13.70 -5.86
C LEU A 248 14.42 -13.53 -7.40
N GLU A 249 14.59 -14.62 -8.13
CA GLU A 249 14.69 -14.60 -9.58
C GLU A 249 13.31 -14.45 -10.22
N ASP A 250 13.10 -13.28 -10.76
CA ASP A 250 12.31 -12.98 -11.95
C ASP A 250 10.80 -13.30 -11.93
N ARG A 251 10.03 -12.55 -11.12
CA ARG A 251 8.57 -12.49 -11.36
C ARG A 251 8.11 -11.06 -11.61
N GLY A 252 8.49 -10.48 -12.75
CA GLY A 252 7.90 -9.18 -13.08
C GLY A 252 8.38 -8.41 -14.28
N VAL A 253 9.01 -9.04 -15.25
CA VAL A 253 9.13 -8.43 -16.58
C VAL A 253 8.73 -9.48 -17.62
N PRO A 254 7.62 -9.32 -18.36
CA PRO A 254 7.41 -10.13 -19.56
C PRO A 254 8.50 -9.75 -20.56
N SER A 255 9.46 -10.62 -20.76
CA SER A 255 10.41 -10.53 -21.89
C SER A 255 9.66 -10.83 -23.18
N THR A 256 9.04 -9.83 -23.77
CA THR A 256 8.71 -9.83 -25.20
C THR A 256 9.73 -8.97 -25.91
N VAL A 257 10.90 -9.52 -26.10
CA VAL A 257 11.72 -9.15 -27.27
C VAL A 257 11.22 -10.00 -28.43
N ALA A 258 10.37 -9.42 -29.26
CA ALA A 258 10.10 -9.97 -30.59
C ALA A 258 11.40 -9.81 -31.38
N GLU A 259 12.02 -10.94 -31.73
CA GLU A 259 12.99 -10.98 -32.79
C GLU A 259 12.28 -10.59 -34.09
N VAL A 260 12.65 -9.45 -34.66
CA VAL A 260 12.33 -9.08 -36.01
C VAL A 260 13.46 -9.63 -36.87
N GLY A 261 13.15 -10.71 -37.62
CA GLY A 261 13.96 -11.20 -38.73
C GLY A 261 13.72 -10.37 -39.97
#